data_c8d93d2eb5f8527f3d833641874036fb
#
_entry.id   c8d93d2eb5f8527f3d833641874036fb
#
_cell.length_a   1.000
_cell.length_b   1.000
_cell.length_c   1.000
_cell.angle_alpha   90.00
_cell.angle_beta   90.00
_cell.angle_gamma   90.00
#
_symmetry.space_group_name_H-M   'P 1'
#
loop_
_entity.id
_entity.type
_entity.pdbx_description
1 polymer ?
#
loop_
_entity_poly.entity_id
_entity_poly.type
_entity_poly.pdbx_seq_one_letter_code
_entity_poly.pdbx_strand_id
1 'polypeptide(L)'
;MNENFDYSKTYYKVTNENEIHNNYQYKDGLNILKEEFNDNPKASCVPGGFYFTNYKKLPIFFEYGIWIREVTIPEDAKVIKDPEGDKWRTNKIIFGKKYHIHNDFDKWFNAKKFNWNYSEYLAEYCSRHFDKWFDSKKYNCDFSFYLGKYCSEHFDKWFDPEKYDWEYSNYLAKYCSKDFSKWFNPEKYNWEYSYSLAEYCSEYFDKWFDTDKYDWNYSEYLAEFCPQHFDNWFDPKKYVWECSNYLAEFCSKDFDKWFDPEKYNWNDSDYLAQYCPQHFDKWFDPEKYDWNYSGYLAKYCSKDFDKWFDPEKYDWEDSYSLAEYCSKDFDKWFDPEKFDWDYLNYLNTYCSEHKNKWKKYAPKGVIK
;
A
#
# COMPACT_ATOMS: atom_id res chain seq x y z
N MET A 1 -36.82 20.56 22.20
CA MET A 1 -36.25 19.67 23.24
C MET A 1 -36.52 18.24 22.81
N ASN A 2 -35.50 17.38 22.81
CA ASN A 2 -35.69 15.95 22.49
C ASN A 2 -36.44 15.31 23.66
N GLU A 3 -37.71 15.00 23.51
CA GLU A 3 -38.57 14.43 24.55
C GLU A 3 -38.13 13.07 25.10
N ASN A 4 -37.02 12.49 24.58
CA ASN A 4 -36.53 11.15 24.94
C ASN A 4 -35.02 11.10 25.31
N PHE A 5 -34.34 12.23 25.60
CA PHE A 5 -32.96 12.19 26.05
C PHE A 5 -32.88 11.99 27.58
N ASP A 6 -32.08 11.01 28.00
CA ASP A 6 -31.97 10.65 29.43
C ASP A 6 -30.77 11.36 30.07
N TYR A 7 -31.02 12.48 30.75
CA TYR A 7 -29.99 13.26 31.44
C TYR A 7 -29.38 12.56 32.66
N SER A 8 -30.02 11.50 33.17
CA SER A 8 -29.52 10.77 34.34
C SER A 8 -28.40 9.76 34.01
N LYS A 9 -28.19 9.48 32.73
CA LYS A 9 -27.20 8.51 32.27
C LYS A 9 -25.79 9.07 32.14
N THR A 10 -24.83 8.21 32.29
CA THR A 10 -23.44 8.46 31.87
C THR A 10 -23.29 8.14 30.40
N TYR A 11 -22.67 9.07 29.68
CA TYR A 11 -22.29 8.96 28.30
C TYR A 11 -20.78 8.99 28.16
N TYR A 12 -20.27 8.94 26.94
CA TYR A 12 -18.85 8.81 26.68
C TYR A 12 -18.42 9.72 25.52
N LYS A 13 -17.18 10.17 25.63
CA LYS A 13 -16.50 10.88 24.54
C LYS A 13 -15.08 10.36 24.43
N VAL A 14 -14.63 10.06 23.20
CA VAL A 14 -13.21 9.81 22.94
C VAL A 14 -12.54 11.12 22.58
N THR A 15 -11.33 11.33 23.09
CA THR A 15 -10.53 12.53 22.81
C THR A 15 -9.08 12.16 22.53
N ASN A 16 -8.40 13.02 21.79
CA ASN A 16 -6.97 12.89 21.52
C ASN A 16 -6.13 13.12 22.79
N GLU A 17 -4.82 13.00 22.65
CA GLU A 17 -3.86 13.13 23.76
C GLU A 17 -3.99 14.46 24.49
N ASN A 18 -4.19 15.55 23.75
CA ASN A 18 -4.30 16.91 24.29
C ASN A 18 -5.73 17.31 24.70
N GLU A 19 -6.70 16.43 24.50
CA GLU A 19 -8.13 16.69 24.72
C GLU A 19 -8.65 17.93 23.98
N ILE A 20 -8.19 18.11 22.73
CA ILE A 20 -8.63 19.18 21.83
C ILE A 20 -9.48 18.57 20.70
N HIS A 21 -10.63 19.18 20.41
CA HIS A 21 -11.44 18.84 19.27
C HIS A 21 -12.11 20.10 18.69
N ASN A 22 -11.99 20.30 17.38
CA ASN A 22 -12.52 21.49 16.68
C ASN A 22 -12.10 22.81 17.35
N ASN A 23 -10.80 22.96 17.66
CA ASN A 23 -10.20 24.11 18.34
C ASN A 23 -10.74 24.39 19.76
N TYR A 24 -11.50 23.45 20.33
CA TYR A 24 -11.94 23.55 21.72
C TYR A 24 -11.06 22.66 22.62
N GLN A 25 -10.43 23.30 23.62
CA GLN A 25 -9.69 22.60 24.67
C GLN A 25 -10.65 22.18 25.77
N TYR A 26 -10.84 20.86 25.95
CA TYR A 26 -11.66 20.34 27.06
C TYR A 26 -10.90 20.40 28.39
N LYS A 27 -11.67 20.53 29.46
CA LYS A 27 -11.20 20.49 30.85
C LYS A 27 -12.09 19.61 31.71
N ASP A 28 -11.58 19.19 32.85
CA ASP A 28 -12.40 18.49 33.86
C ASP A 28 -13.57 19.34 34.31
N GLY A 29 -14.71 18.71 34.59
CA GLY A 29 -15.94 19.40 34.96
C GLY A 29 -16.68 20.02 33.77
N LEU A 30 -17.32 21.15 34.00
CA LEU A 30 -18.22 21.77 33.04
C LEU A 30 -17.47 22.46 31.88
N ASN A 31 -17.82 22.04 30.67
CA ASN A 31 -17.43 22.65 29.41
C ASN A 31 -18.68 23.28 28.76
N ILE A 32 -18.57 24.53 28.35
CA ILE A 32 -19.65 25.31 27.72
C ILE A 32 -19.20 25.76 26.33
N LEU A 33 -20.03 25.52 25.34
CA LEU A 33 -19.78 25.95 23.98
C LEU A 33 -19.68 27.47 23.91
N LYS A 34 -18.66 28.00 23.25
CA LYS A 34 -18.41 29.44 23.11
C LYS A 34 -19.06 30.05 21.89
N GLU A 35 -19.33 29.21 20.89
CA GLU A 35 -19.97 29.55 19.64
C GLU A 35 -21.48 29.25 19.68
N GLU A 36 -22.21 29.64 18.65
CA GLU A 36 -23.63 29.35 18.53
C GLU A 36 -23.87 27.84 18.40
N PHE A 37 -24.83 27.35 19.18
CA PHE A 37 -25.19 25.92 19.13
C PHE A 37 -25.96 25.61 17.85
N ASN A 38 -25.45 24.68 17.07
CA ASN A 38 -26.12 24.21 15.88
C ASN A 38 -27.21 23.17 16.26
N ASP A 39 -28.45 23.58 16.23
CA ASP A 39 -29.61 22.77 16.57
C ASP A 39 -30.31 22.12 15.36
N ASN A 40 -29.67 22.12 14.20
CA ASN A 40 -30.20 21.45 13.00
C ASN A 40 -30.15 19.91 13.14
N PRO A 41 -31.30 19.20 13.29
CA PRO A 41 -31.34 17.77 13.49
C PRO A 41 -30.97 16.94 12.24
N LYS A 42 -30.87 17.58 11.07
CA LYS A 42 -30.47 16.94 9.81
C LYS A 42 -29.00 17.04 9.52
N ALA A 43 -28.23 17.80 10.31
CA ALA A 43 -26.80 17.99 10.12
C ALA A 43 -26.00 17.02 10.98
N SER A 44 -25.07 16.26 10.36
CA SER A 44 -24.08 15.41 11.03
C SER A 44 -22.68 16.02 10.89
N CYS A 45 -21.81 15.78 11.89
CA CYS A 45 -20.39 16.17 11.88
C CYS A 45 -20.13 17.66 11.57
N VAL A 46 -20.99 18.56 12.05
CA VAL A 46 -20.89 20.01 11.83
C VAL A 46 -20.36 20.75 13.06
N PRO A 47 -19.74 21.94 12.91
CA PRO A 47 -19.41 22.84 14.01
C PRO A 47 -20.65 23.26 14.82
N GLY A 48 -20.41 23.78 16.02
CA GLY A 48 -21.46 24.28 16.88
C GLY A 48 -22.03 23.23 17.83
N GLY A 49 -21.19 22.38 18.41
CA GLY A 49 -21.61 21.45 19.46
C GLY A 49 -20.55 20.47 19.93
N PHE A 50 -20.71 19.97 21.12
CA PHE A 50 -19.91 18.90 21.69
C PHE A 50 -20.54 17.54 21.40
N TYR A 51 -19.84 16.70 20.63
CA TYR A 51 -20.31 15.37 20.30
C TYR A 51 -19.95 14.37 21.41
N PHE A 52 -20.89 13.46 21.69
CA PHE A 52 -20.74 12.39 22.66
C PHE A 52 -21.63 11.20 22.28
N THR A 53 -21.36 10.03 22.86
CA THR A 53 -22.07 8.79 22.55
C THR A 53 -22.42 7.98 23.81
N ASN A 54 -23.15 6.89 23.64
CA ASN A 54 -23.35 5.91 24.71
C ASN A 54 -22.31 4.80 24.68
N TYR A 55 -22.24 3.98 25.73
CA TYR A 55 -21.27 2.89 25.84
C TYR A 55 -21.34 1.89 24.67
N LYS A 56 -22.55 1.59 24.16
CA LYS A 56 -22.73 0.60 23.10
C LYS A 56 -22.15 1.05 21.75
N LYS A 57 -22.05 2.35 21.55
CA LYS A 57 -21.53 2.97 20.30
C LYS A 57 -20.10 3.53 20.49
N LEU A 58 -19.58 3.48 21.71
CA LEU A 58 -18.25 4.00 22.03
C LEU A 58 -17.13 3.50 21.12
N PRO A 59 -17.09 2.20 20.71
CA PRO A 59 -16.00 1.67 19.88
C PRO A 59 -15.85 2.36 18.53
N ILE A 60 -16.93 2.82 17.93
CA ILE A 60 -16.93 3.54 16.64
C ILE A 60 -16.02 4.78 16.66
N PHE A 61 -15.77 5.33 17.86
CA PHE A 61 -15.04 6.58 18.04
C PHE A 61 -13.60 6.39 18.53
N PHE A 62 -13.06 5.16 18.58
CA PHE A 62 -11.69 4.89 19.07
C PHE A 62 -10.62 5.54 18.19
N GLU A 63 -10.91 5.78 16.88
CA GLU A 63 -10.01 6.50 15.97
C GLU A 63 -9.71 7.96 16.40
N TYR A 64 -10.61 8.58 17.19
CA TYR A 64 -10.46 9.98 17.62
C TYR A 64 -9.44 10.20 18.72
N GLY A 65 -8.89 9.14 19.31
CA GLY A 65 -7.79 9.27 20.25
C GLY A 65 -7.72 8.22 21.35
N ILE A 66 -6.95 8.56 22.37
CA ILE A 66 -6.49 7.62 23.40
C ILE A 66 -7.23 7.72 24.75
N TRP A 67 -8.04 8.78 24.92
CA TRP A 67 -8.76 9.02 26.15
C TRP A 67 -10.26 8.77 25.99
N ILE A 68 -10.79 7.89 26.83
CA ILE A 68 -12.23 7.71 27.03
C ILE A 68 -12.64 8.54 28.24
N ARG A 69 -13.54 9.49 28.02
CA ARG A 69 -14.13 10.32 29.05
C ARG A 69 -15.55 9.86 29.37
N GLU A 70 -15.83 9.60 30.65
CA GLU A 70 -17.22 9.60 31.10
C GLU A 70 -17.74 11.02 31.08
N VAL A 71 -18.94 11.22 30.55
CA VAL A 71 -19.56 12.54 30.47
C VAL A 71 -21.01 12.49 30.96
N THR A 72 -21.43 13.55 31.61
CA THR A 72 -22.83 13.81 31.95
C THR A 72 -23.30 15.11 31.30
N ILE A 73 -24.57 15.18 31.03
CA ILE A 73 -25.16 16.32 30.33
C ILE A 73 -26.05 17.08 31.33
N PRO A 74 -25.81 18.38 31.56
CA PRO A 74 -26.67 19.17 32.42
C PRO A 74 -28.13 19.22 31.93
N GLU A 75 -29.10 19.25 32.85
CA GLU A 75 -30.53 19.29 32.51
C GLU A 75 -30.92 20.52 31.69
N ASP A 76 -30.20 21.63 31.86
CA ASP A 76 -30.38 22.88 31.13
C ASP A 76 -29.63 22.93 29.79
N ALA A 77 -28.96 21.82 29.39
CA ALA A 77 -28.27 21.76 28.12
C ALA A 77 -29.22 21.47 26.94
N LYS A 78 -28.92 22.08 25.80
CA LYS A 78 -29.55 21.72 24.54
C LYS A 78 -28.91 20.44 24.02
N VAL A 79 -29.73 19.48 23.60
CA VAL A 79 -29.25 18.20 23.05
C VAL A 79 -29.96 17.88 21.75
N ILE A 80 -29.21 17.53 20.74
CA ILE A 80 -29.74 17.03 19.46
C ILE A 80 -29.13 15.66 19.17
N LYS A 81 -29.99 14.73 18.77
CA LYS A 81 -29.52 13.43 18.26
C LYS A 81 -28.98 13.61 16.84
N ASP A 82 -27.81 13.05 16.60
CA ASP A 82 -27.23 13.02 15.24
C ASP A 82 -28.09 12.15 14.32
N PRO A 83 -28.31 12.54 13.05
CA PRO A 83 -29.14 11.78 12.11
C PRO A 83 -28.58 10.37 11.83
N GLU A 84 -27.28 10.11 11.96
CA GLU A 84 -26.66 8.79 11.85
C GLU A 84 -27.02 7.87 13.03
N GLY A 85 -27.53 8.44 14.14
CA GLY A 85 -28.10 7.68 15.24
C GLY A 85 -27.12 7.10 16.26
N ASP A 86 -25.81 7.35 16.10
CA ASP A 86 -24.73 6.77 16.91
C ASP A 86 -24.18 7.74 17.97
N LYS A 87 -24.48 9.05 17.85
CA LYS A 87 -24.00 10.14 18.71
C LYS A 87 -25.05 11.19 18.95
N TRP A 88 -24.75 12.09 19.87
CA TRP A 88 -25.52 13.31 20.17
C TRP A 88 -24.60 14.52 20.15
N ARG A 89 -25.19 15.68 20.02
CA ARG A 89 -24.54 16.99 20.07
C ARG A 89 -25.18 17.84 21.15
N THR A 90 -24.35 18.56 21.92
CA THR A 90 -24.82 19.42 23.02
C THR A 90 -24.02 20.72 23.11
N ASN A 91 -24.61 21.75 23.72
CA ASN A 91 -23.92 23.00 24.03
C ASN A 91 -23.22 23.02 25.40
N LYS A 92 -23.50 22.05 26.28
CA LYS A 92 -22.85 21.89 27.60
C LYS A 92 -22.57 20.42 27.88
N ILE A 93 -21.39 20.15 28.42
CA ILE A 93 -20.97 18.78 28.76
C ILE A 93 -20.08 18.80 30.00
N ILE A 94 -20.29 17.89 30.92
CA ILE A 94 -19.46 17.73 32.13
C ILE A 94 -18.54 16.54 31.93
N PHE A 95 -17.24 16.76 31.95
CA PHE A 95 -16.22 15.72 31.91
C PHE A 95 -15.97 15.16 33.29
N GLY A 96 -16.20 13.83 33.43
CA GLY A 96 -15.94 13.05 34.64
C GLY A 96 -14.67 12.25 34.55
N LYS A 97 -14.78 10.94 34.83
CA LYS A 97 -13.63 10.04 34.85
C LYS A 97 -12.95 9.96 33.48
N LYS A 98 -11.66 9.80 33.54
CA LYS A 98 -10.76 9.67 32.39
C LYS A 98 -10.10 8.30 32.39
N TYR A 99 -10.17 7.59 31.26
CA TYR A 99 -9.52 6.31 31.08
C TYR A 99 -8.64 6.36 29.85
N HIS A 100 -7.42 5.89 29.97
CA HIS A 100 -6.60 5.63 28.80
C HIS A 100 -7.07 4.33 28.13
N ILE A 101 -7.36 4.36 26.83
CA ILE A 101 -7.94 3.22 26.09
C ILE A 101 -7.19 1.90 26.36
N HIS A 102 -5.87 1.98 26.48
CA HIS A 102 -5.03 0.82 26.74
C HIS A 102 -4.69 0.62 28.23
N ASN A 103 -4.14 1.64 28.89
CA ASN A 103 -3.59 1.48 30.24
C ASN A 103 -4.68 1.23 31.30
N ASP A 104 -5.89 1.68 31.01
CA ASP A 104 -7.05 1.50 31.88
C ASP A 104 -8.09 0.53 31.30
N PHE A 105 -7.67 -0.40 30.40
CA PHE A 105 -8.56 -1.32 29.69
C PHE A 105 -9.54 -2.01 30.64
N ASP A 106 -9.06 -2.61 31.72
CA ASP A 106 -9.86 -3.34 32.69
C ASP A 106 -10.86 -2.46 33.49
N LYS A 107 -10.69 -1.13 33.44
CA LYS A 107 -11.57 -0.17 34.13
C LYS A 107 -12.76 0.26 33.27
N TRP A 108 -12.56 0.37 31.97
CA TRP A 108 -13.61 0.82 31.06
C TRP A 108 -14.28 -0.33 30.28
N PHE A 109 -13.55 -1.40 29.97
CA PHE A 109 -14.12 -2.52 29.20
C PHE A 109 -15.01 -3.40 30.06
N ASN A 110 -16.20 -3.69 29.56
CA ASN A 110 -17.17 -4.58 30.21
C ASN A 110 -17.82 -5.48 29.15
N ALA A 111 -17.38 -6.73 29.07
CA ALA A 111 -17.83 -7.74 28.11
C ALA A 111 -19.35 -8.03 28.15
N LYS A 112 -20.04 -7.75 29.27
CA LYS A 112 -21.49 -7.91 29.38
C LYS A 112 -22.28 -6.76 28.80
N LYS A 113 -21.68 -5.56 28.77
CA LYS A 113 -22.31 -4.33 28.26
C LYS A 113 -21.85 -3.98 26.84
N PHE A 114 -20.72 -4.55 26.41
CA PHE A 114 -20.14 -4.28 25.10
C PHE A 114 -21.06 -4.74 23.99
N ASN A 115 -21.18 -3.93 22.93
CA ASN A 115 -21.91 -4.31 21.73
C ASN A 115 -20.98 -5.04 20.76
N TRP A 116 -21.07 -6.36 20.74
CA TRP A 116 -20.20 -7.23 19.96
C TRP A 116 -20.32 -7.09 18.43
N ASN A 117 -21.35 -6.39 17.95
CA ASN A 117 -21.42 -5.99 16.54
C ASN A 117 -20.33 -5.00 16.12
N TYR A 118 -19.56 -4.47 17.10
CA TYR A 118 -18.40 -3.59 16.92
C TYR A 118 -17.11 -4.22 17.44
N SER A 119 -17.02 -5.54 17.39
CA SER A 119 -15.86 -6.29 17.93
C SER A 119 -14.59 -6.09 17.10
N GLU A 120 -14.71 -5.70 15.83
CA GLU A 120 -13.61 -5.31 14.95
C GLU A 120 -12.76 -4.18 15.56
N TYR A 121 -13.38 -3.23 16.22
CA TYR A 121 -12.64 -2.14 16.89
C TYR A 121 -11.81 -2.61 18.10
N LEU A 122 -12.20 -3.72 18.77
CA LEU A 122 -11.35 -4.33 19.80
C LEU A 122 -10.12 -4.98 19.16
N ALA A 123 -10.29 -5.64 18.02
CA ALA A 123 -9.15 -6.20 17.30
C ALA A 123 -8.19 -5.09 16.84
N GLU A 124 -8.71 -4.01 16.26
CA GLU A 124 -7.91 -2.91 15.73
C GLU A 124 -7.22 -2.08 16.83
N TYR A 125 -7.98 -1.64 17.83
CA TYR A 125 -7.47 -0.67 18.81
C TYR A 125 -7.03 -1.30 20.14
N CYS A 126 -7.39 -2.56 20.42
CA CYS A 126 -7.13 -3.23 21.69
C CYS A 126 -6.48 -4.61 21.52
N SER A 127 -5.81 -4.88 20.40
CA SER A 127 -5.18 -6.18 20.09
C SER A 127 -4.24 -6.65 21.21
N ARG A 128 -3.45 -5.76 21.83
CA ARG A 128 -2.57 -6.09 22.95
C ARG A 128 -3.28 -6.61 24.20
N HIS A 129 -4.60 -6.45 24.29
CA HIS A 129 -5.44 -6.97 25.36
C HIS A 129 -6.28 -8.16 24.90
N PHE A 130 -5.86 -8.82 23.81
CA PHE A 130 -6.60 -9.91 23.17
C PHE A 130 -7.17 -10.92 24.16
N ASP A 131 -6.33 -11.46 25.03
CA ASP A 131 -6.73 -12.49 26.02
C ASP A 131 -7.77 -12.02 27.05
N LYS A 132 -7.98 -10.71 27.18
CA LYS A 132 -8.97 -10.15 28.11
C LYS A 132 -10.33 -9.94 27.45
N TRP A 133 -10.36 -9.72 26.17
CA TRP A 133 -11.62 -9.39 25.49
C TRP A 133 -12.08 -10.47 24.52
N PHE A 134 -11.19 -11.25 23.93
CA PHE A 134 -11.59 -12.20 22.89
C PHE A 134 -12.49 -13.30 23.45
N ASP A 135 -13.65 -13.46 22.81
CA ASP A 135 -14.63 -14.51 23.08
C ASP A 135 -15.17 -15.01 21.73
N SER A 136 -14.75 -16.20 21.32
CA SER A 136 -15.10 -16.80 20.01
C SER A 136 -16.59 -17.04 19.80
N LYS A 137 -17.40 -16.97 20.89
CA LYS A 137 -18.86 -17.09 20.80
C LYS A 137 -19.57 -15.76 20.62
N LYS A 138 -18.85 -14.66 20.85
CA LYS A 138 -19.42 -13.30 20.80
C LYS A 138 -18.84 -12.45 19.69
N TYR A 139 -17.59 -12.72 19.28
CA TYR A 139 -16.94 -11.98 18.21
C TYR A 139 -17.78 -12.08 16.93
N ASN A 140 -17.98 -10.95 16.24
CA ASN A 140 -18.68 -10.94 14.96
C ASN A 140 -17.74 -11.44 13.86
N CYS A 141 -17.98 -12.65 13.38
CA CYS A 141 -17.12 -13.33 12.41
C CYS A 141 -17.13 -12.69 10.99
N ASP A 142 -18.14 -11.86 10.68
CA ASP A 142 -18.16 -11.06 9.44
C ASP A 142 -16.93 -10.12 9.35
N PHE A 143 -16.30 -9.84 10.50
CA PHE A 143 -15.10 -9.03 10.61
C PHE A 143 -13.85 -9.85 11.00
N SER A 144 -13.82 -11.15 10.71
CA SER A 144 -12.72 -12.05 11.09
C SER A 144 -11.37 -11.65 10.48
N PHE A 145 -11.36 -10.95 9.35
CA PHE A 145 -10.14 -10.42 8.74
C PHE A 145 -9.43 -9.37 9.61
N TYR A 146 -10.14 -8.65 10.50
CA TYR A 146 -9.51 -7.79 11.51
C TYR A 146 -8.66 -8.58 12.50
N LEU A 147 -9.10 -9.81 12.86
CA LEU A 147 -8.29 -10.70 13.70
C LEU A 147 -7.01 -11.12 12.96
N GLY A 148 -7.11 -11.45 11.68
CA GLY A 148 -5.95 -11.73 10.85
C GLY A 148 -4.98 -10.56 10.84
N LYS A 149 -5.49 -9.34 10.58
CA LYS A 149 -4.67 -8.13 10.45
C LYS A 149 -4.02 -7.66 11.76
N TYR A 150 -4.75 -7.67 12.86
CA TYR A 150 -4.32 -7.02 14.10
C TYR A 150 -4.00 -7.96 15.24
N CYS A 151 -4.38 -9.24 15.14
CA CYS A 151 -4.23 -10.26 16.18
C CYS A 151 -3.59 -11.55 15.62
N SER A 152 -2.80 -11.46 14.56
CA SER A 152 -2.15 -12.63 13.92
C SER A 152 -1.28 -13.43 14.90
N GLU A 153 -0.64 -12.80 15.89
CA GLU A 153 0.15 -13.46 16.93
C GLU A 153 -0.68 -14.39 17.85
N HIS A 154 -2.00 -14.24 17.83
CA HIS A 154 -2.93 -15.09 18.58
C HIS A 154 -3.69 -16.06 17.67
N PHE A 155 -3.16 -16.38 16.48
CA PHE A 155 -3.81 -17.16 15.43
C PHE A 155 -4.52 -18.40 15.97
N ASP A 156 -3.83 -19.26 16.70
CA ASP A 156 -4.36 -20.53 17.23
C ASP A 156 -5.55 -20.35 18.22
N LYS A 157 -5.79 -19.15 18.72
CA LYS A 157 -6.90 -18.89 19.65
C LYS A 157 -8.16 -18.44 18.94
N TRP A 158 -8.00 -17.78 17.80
CA TRP A 158 -9.16 -17.17 17.13
C TRP A 158 -9.53 -17.83 15.79
N PHE A 159 -8.59 -18.47 15.12
CA PHE A 159 -8.88 -19.00 13.79
C PHE A 159 -9.79 -20.24 13.88
N ASP A 160 -10.92 -20.14 13.22
CA ASP A 160 -11.88 -21.23 13.03
C ASP A 160 -12.29 -21.23 11.56
N PRO A 161 -11.89 -22.27 10.76
CA PRO A 161 -12.11 -22.29 9.33
C PRO A 161 -13.60 -22.37 8.93
N GLU A 162 -14.48 -22.72 9.90
CA GLU A 162 -15.94 -22.76 9.66
C GLU A 162 -16.60 -21.41 9.92
N LYS A 163 -15.90 -20.48 10.59
CA LYS A 163 -16.43 -19.16 10.93
C LYS A 163 -15.73 -18.02 10.21
N TYR A 164 -14.53 -18.27 9.68
CA TYR A 164 -13.77 -17.25 8.97
C TYR A 164 -14.50 -16.83 7.70
N ASP A 165 -14.58 -15.51 7.47
CA ASP A 165 -15.08 -14.96 6.22
C ASP A 165 -14.03 -15.07 5.11
N TRP A 166 -14.14 -16.11 4.30
CA TRP A 166 -13.18 -16.44 3.24
C TRP A 166 -13.17 -15.46 2.07
N GLU A 167 -14.14 -14.55 1.98
CA GLU A 167 -14.06 -13.42 1.05
C GLU A 167 -12.79 -12.58 1.28
N TYR A 168 -12.30 -12.56 2.54
CA TYR A 168 -11.10 -11.82 2.95
C TYR A 168 -9.89 -12.73 3.17
N SER A 169 -9.77 -13.84 2.45
CA SER A 169 -8.67 -14.82 2.62
C SER A 169 -7.29 -14.25 2.30
N ASN A 170 -7.18 -13.18 1.50
CA ASN A 170 -5.95 -12.43 1.28
C ASN A 170 -5.35 -11.86 2.59
N TYR A 171 -6.15 -11.57 3.60
CA TYR A 171 -5.65 -11.16 4.92
C TYR A 171 -4.92 -12.30 5.65
N LEU A 172 -5.37 -13.56 5.47
CA LEU A 172 -4.65 -14.73 5.99
C LEU A 172 -3.29 -14.87 5.30
N ALA A 173 -3.27 -14.76 3.98
CA ALA A 173 -2.01 -14.80 3.23
C ALA A 173 -1.04 -13.71 3.73
N LYS A 174 -1.51 -12.46 3.82
CA LYS A 174 -0.68 -11.31 4.16
C LYS A 174 -0.19 -11.30 5.61
N TYR A 175 -1.06 -11.57 6.56
CA TYR A 175 -0.78 -11.35 7.98
C TYR A 175 -0.56 -12.64 8.78
N CYS A 176 -0.97 -13.79 8.26
CA CYS A 176 -0.88 -15.09 8.90
C CYS A 176 -0.11 -16.11 8.04
N SER A 177 0.79 -15.67 7.15
CA SER A 177 1.57 -16.54 6.27
C SER A 177 2.37 -17.59 7.05
N LYS A 178 2.89 -17.26 8.24
CA LYS A 178 3.60 -18.19 9.13
C LYS A 178 2.75 -19.38 9.56
N ASP A 179 1.45 -19.22 9.60
CA ASP A 179 0.49 -20.26 9.95
C ASP A 179 -0.16 -20.90 8.72
N PHE A 180 0.44 -20.72 7.52
CA PHE A 180 -0.08 -21.17 6.23
C PHE A 180 -0.67 -22.57 6.28
N SER A 181 0.08 -23.54 6.79
CA SER A 181 -0.34 -24.95 6.83
C SER A 181 -1.55 -25.23 7.73
N LYS A 182 -1.95 -24.26 8.58
CA LYS A 182 -3.11 -24.39 9.45
C LYS A 182 -4.39 -23.82 8.81
N TRP A 183 -4.23 -22.80 7.98
CA TRP A 183 -5.39 -22.12 7.41
C TRP A 183 -5.61 -22.40 5.93
N PHE A 184 -4.57 -22.68 5.14
CA PHE A 184 -4.75 -22.78 3.71
C PHE A 184 -5.66 -23.96 3.34
N ASN A 185 -6.74 -23.64 2.67
CA ASN A 185 -7.68 -24.59 2.10
C ASN A 185 -8.03 -24.14 0.68
N PRO A 186 -7.61 -24.89 -0.37
CA PRO A 186 -7.82 -24.49 -1.75
C PRO A 186 -9.28 -24.45 -2.21
N GLU A 187 -10.21 -25.08 -1.45
CA GLU A 187 -11.63 -25.08 -1.75
C GLU A 187 -12.36 -23.87 -1.10
N LYS A 188 -11.74 -23.26 -0.09
CA LYS A 188 -12.30 -22.10 0.63
C LYS A 188 -11.64 -20.79 0.25
N TYR A 189 -10.39 -20.83 -0.20
CA TYR A 189 -9.62 -19.63 -0.55
C TYR A 189 -10.28 -18.87 -1.71
N ASN A 190 -10.42 -17.56 -1.58
CA ASN A 190 -10.89 -16.72 -2.68
C ASN A 190 -9.75 -16.46 -3.67
N TRP A 191 -9.77 -17.19 -4.79
CA TRP A 191 -8.71 -17.16 -5.80
C TRP A 191 -8.63 -15.86 -6.59
N GLU A 192 -9.61 -14.95 -6.49
CA GLU A 192 -9.48 -13.59 -7.02
C GLU A 192 -8.30 -12.83 -6.37
N TYR A 193 -7.87 -13.29 -5.18
CA TYR A 193 -6.71 -12.75 -4.48
C TYR A 193 -5.49 -13.67 -4.55
N SER A 194 -5.36 -14.51 -5.58
CA SER A 194 -4.25 -15.45 -5.72
C SER A 194 -2.87 -14.77 -5.77
N TYR A 195 -2.79 -13.52 -6.22
CA TYR A 195 -1.57 -12.70 -6.14
C TYR A 195 -1.03 -12.58 -4.70
N SER A 196 -1.92 -12.58 -3.71
CA SER A 196 -1.49 -12.52 -2.29
C SER A 196 -0.78 -13.80 -1.84
N LEU A 197 -1.09 -14.96 -2.44
CA LEU A 197 -0.34 -16.19 -2.19
C LEU A 197 1.06 -16.11 -2.79
N ALA A 198 1.19 -15.56 -3.99
CA ALA A 198 2.49 -15.34 -4.60
C ALA A 198 3.34 -14.37 -3.75
N GLU A 199 2.77 -13.21 -3.36
CA GLU A 199 3.48 -12.15 -2.62
C GLU A 199 3.88 -12.58 -1.20
N TYR A 200 2.98 -13.20 -0.44
CA TYR A 200 3.19 -13.44 0.99
C TYR A 200 3.44 -14.89 1.38
N CYS A 201 3.18 -15.85 0.47
CA CYS A 201 3.27 -17.29 0.73
C CYS A 201 4.11 -18.00 -0.32
N SER A 202 5.03 -17.32 -1.00
CA SER A 202 5.89 -17.89 -2.04
C SER A 202 6.74 -19.08 -1.55
N GLU A 203 7.12 -19.11 -0.26
CA GLU A 203 7.82 -20.25 0.36
C GLU A 203 6.98 -21.55 0.39
N TYR A 204 5.66 -21.42 0.27
CA TYR A 204 4.73 -22.57 0.23
C TYR A 204 4.20 -22.83 -1.18
N PHE A 205 4.89 -22.36 -2.22
CA PHE A 205 4.45 -22.41 -3.62
C PHE A 205 3.89 -23.76 -4.02
N ASP A 206 4.62 -24.85 -3.80
CA ASP A 206 4.23 -26.22 -4.16
C ASP A 206 2.95 -26.72 -3.46
N LYS A 207 2.50 -26.02 -2.42
CA LYS A 207 1.28 -26.39 -1.68
C LYS A 207 0.05 -25.65 -2.16
N TRP A 208 0.23 -24.46 -2.71
CA TRP A 208 -0.91 -23.63 -3.09
C TRP A 208 -1.04 -23.43 -4.60
N PHE A 209 0.05 -23.50 -5.36
CA PHE A 209 -0.04 -23.17 -6.77
C PHE A 209 -0.89 -24.21 -7.53
N ASP A 210 -1.94 -23.72 -8.15
CA ASP A 210 -2.84 -24.46 -9.03
C ASP A 210 -3.08 -23.61 -10.28
N THR A 211 -2.58 -24.11 -11.42
CA THR A 211 -2.61 -23.39 -12.70
C THR A 211 -4.04 -23.11 -13.21
N ASP A 212 -5.03 -23.87 -12.74
CA ASP A 212 -6.44 -23.72 -13.15
C ASP A 212 -7.23 -22.79 -12.21
N LYS A 213 -6.72 -22.58 -10.98
CA LYS A 213 -7.34 -21.72 -9.99
C LYS A 213 -6.71 -20.33 -9.91
N TYR A 214 -5.42 -20.21 -10.25
CA TYR A 214 -4.69 -18.93 -10.21
C TYR A 214 -5.31 -17.91 -11.16
N ASP A 215 -5.54 -16.69 -10.67
CA ASP A 215 -5.97 -15.58 -11.53
C ASP A 215 -4.79 -15.00 -12.31
N TRP A 216 -4.68 -15.40 -13.56
CA TRP A 216 -3.58 -15.04 -14.45
C TRP A 216 -3.52 -13.54 -14.80
N ASN A 217 -4.56 -12.77 -14.49
CA ASN A 217 -4.48 -11.31 -14.60
C ASN A 217 -3.40 -10.70 -13.70
N TYR A 218 -2.92 -11.48 -12.72
CA TYR A 218 -1.83 -11.12 -11.79
C TYR A 218 -0.57 -11.95 -12.02
N SER A 219 -0.30 -12.34 -13.27
CA SER A 219 0.86 -13.21 -13.59
C SER A 219 2.22 -12.57 -13.31
N GLU A 220 2.31 -11.24 -13.25
CA GLU A 220 3.49 -10.49 -12.83
C GLU A 220 3.93 -10.82 -11.40
N TYR A 221 2.99 -11.12 -10.50
CA TYR A 221 3.30 -11.52 -9.12
C TYR A 221 4.03 -12.87 -9.07
N LEU A 222 3.72 -13.80 -10.00
CA LEU A 222 4.48 -15.06 -10.12
C LEU A 222 5.91 -14.78 -10.57
N ALA A 223 6.10 -13.88 -11.53
CA ALA A 223 7.43 -13.51 -12.00
C ALA A 223 8.24 -12.84 -10.87
N GLU A 224 7.65 -11.90 -10.13
CA GLU A 224 8.32 -11.14 -9.09
C GLU A 224 8.63 -11.97 -7.83
N PHE A 225 7.65 -12.69 -7.31
CA PHE A 225 7.75 -13.35 -6.00
C PHE A 225 8.04 -14.84 -6.06
N CYS A 226 7.85 -15.49 -7.22
CA CYS A 226 8.06 -16.93 -7.40
C CYS A 226 9.02 -17.28 -8.57
N PRO A 227 10.05 -16.46 -8.88
CA PRO A 227 10.93 -16.73 -10.04
C PRO A 227 11.68 -18.05 -9.90
N GLN A 228 11.95 -18.50 -8.66
CA GLN A 228 12.61 -19.79 -8.38
C GLN A 228 11.75 -21.00 -8.78
N HIS A 229 10.46 -20.82 -9.00
CA HIS A 229 9.52 -21.85 -9.44
C HIS A 229 9.10 -21.66 -10.90
N PHE A 230 9.91 -20.95 -11.70
CA PHE A 230 9.58 -20.57 -13.08
C PHE A 230 9.06 -21.74 -13.93
N ASP A 231 9.75 -22.86 -13.93
CA ASP A 231 9.39 -24.05 -14.70
C ASP A 231 8.05 -24.70 -14.28
N ASN A 232 7.57 -24.39 -13.09
CA ASN A 232 6.33 -24.92 -12.57
C ASN A 232 5.12 -24.07 -12.94
N TRP A 233 5.31 -22.75 -13.05
CA TRP A 233 4.18 -21.85 -13.28
C TRP A 233 4.13 -21.23 -14.67
N PHE A 234 5.26 -21.06 -15.36
CA PHE A 234 5.23 -20.32 -16.60
C PHE A 234 4.48 -21.06 -17.72
N ASP A 235 3.39 -20.47 -18.15
CA ASP A 235 2.62 -20.89 -19.33
C ASP A 235 2.46 -19.69 -20.29
N PRO A 236 3.11 -19.72 -21.47
CA PRO A 236 3.06 -18.62 -22.43
C PRO A 236 1.67 -18.36 -23.05
N LYS A 237 0.69 -19.22 -22.77
CA LYS A 237 -0.69 -19.04 -23.21
C LYS A 237 -1.56 -18.36 -22.15
N LYS A 238 -1.14 -18.45 -20.88
CA LYS A 238 -1.86 -17.89 -19.72
C LYS A 238 -1.25 -16.58 -19.24
N TYR A 239 0.07 -16.39 -19.41
CA TYR A 239 0.80 -15.19 -18.98
C TYR A 239 0.29 -13.93 -19.67
N VAL A 240 0.10 -12.84 -18.89
CA VAL A 240 -0.29 -11.52 -19.38
C VAL A 240 0.95 -10.80 -19.92
N TRP A 241 1.11 -10.79 -21.24
CA TRP A 241 2.32 -10.31 -21.90
C TRP A 241 2.52 -8.78 -21.82
N GLU A 242 1.49 -8.02 -21.49
CA GLU A 242 1.59 -6.61 -21.13
C GLU A 242 2.53 -6.36 -19.95
N CYS A 243 2.69 -7.37 -19.08
CA CYS A 243 3.59 -7.35 -17.93
C CYS A 243 4.92 -8.08 -18.19
N SER A 244 5.37 -8.21 -19.45
CA SER A 244 6.57 -8.95 -19.82
C SER A 244 7.89 -8.34 -19.33
N ASN A 245 7.88 -7.07 -18.94
CA ASN A 245 8.98 -6.42 -18.22
C ASN A 245 9.34 -7.15 -16.91
N TYR A 246 8.36 -7.71 -16.18
CA TYR A 246 8.61 -8.51 -14.98
C TYR A 246 9.38 -9.81 -15.30
N LEU A 247 9.12 -10.45 -16.45
CA LEU A 247 9.91 -11.58 -16.90
C LEU A 247 11.38 -11.19 -17.16
N ALA A 248 11.59 -10.04 -17.81
CA ALA A 248 12.93 -9.53 -18.05
C ALA A 248 13.67 -9.25 -16.73
N GLU A 249 13.01 -8.60 -15.76
CA GLU A 249 13.61 -8.20 -14.50
C GLU A 249 13.88 -9.38 -13.56
N PHE A 250 12.88 -10.21 -13.32
CA PHE A 250 12.95 -11.24 -12.28
C PHE A 250 13.28 -12.63 -12.80
N CYS A 251 13.00 -12.91 -14.08
CA CYS A 251 13.19 -14.22 -14.70
C CYS A 251 14.25 -14.21 -15.82
N SER A 252 15.19 -13.25 -15.80
CA SER A 252 16.24 -13.12 -16.82
C SER A 252 17.13 -14.36 -16.98
N LYS A 253 17.25 -15.19 -15.94
CA LYS A 253 17.98 -16.49 -15.98
C LYS A 253 17.30 -17.52 -16.88
N ASP A 254 15.99 -17.42 -17.00
CA ASP A 254 15.16 -18.31 -17.80
C ASP A 254 14.79 -17.71 -19.15
N PHE A 255 15.54 -16.69 -19.59
CA PHE A 255 15.29 -15.91 -20.81
C PHE A 255 14.92 -16.77 -22.03
N ASP A 256 15.70 -17.82 -22.29
CA ASP A 256 15.50 -18.69 -23.44
C ASP A 256 14.20 -19.52 -23.40
N LYS A 257 13.54 -19.58 -22.25
CA LYS A 257 12.27 -20.29 -22.08
C LYS A 257 11.06 -19.39 -22.30
N TRP A 258 11.20 -18.09 -21.94
CA TRP A 258 10.07 -17.19 -22.01
C TRP A 258 10.13 -16.19 -23.14
N PHE A 259 11.29 -15.78 -23.62
CA PHE A 259 11.37 -14.70 -24.58
C PHE A 259 10.75 -15.09 -25.92
N ASP A 260 9.71 -14.37 -26.30
CA ASP A 260 9.01 -14.45 -27.58
C ASP A 260 8.88 -13.03 -28.15
N PRO A 261 9.62 -12.69 -29.23
CA PRO A 261 9.64 -11.35 -29.78
C PRO A 261 8.29 -10.90 -30.38
N GLU A 262 7.37 -11.84 -30.61
CA GLU A 262 6.02 -11.50 -31.12
C GLU A 262 5.02 -11.22 -30.00
N LYS A 263 5.38 -11.58 -28.75
CA LYS A 263 4.51 -11.40 -27.57
C LYS A 263 5.03 -10.35 -26.61
N TYR A 264 6.36 -10.13 -26.56
CA TYR A 264 6.98 -9.16 -25.66
C TYR A 264 6.41 -7.75 -25.86
N ASN A 265 6.11 -7.05 -24.77
CA ASN A 265 5.70 -5.65 -24.81
C ASN A 265 6.92 -4.75 -25.06
N TRP A 266 7.15 -4.38 -26.31
CA TRP A 266 8.31 -3.58 -26.70
C TRP A 266 8.32 -2.14 -26.18
N ASN A 267 7.19 -1.65 -25.64
CA ASN A 267 7.18 -0.37 -24.91
C ASN A 267 8.06 -0.40 -23.65
N ASP A 268 8.38 -1.61 -23.15
CA ASP A 268 9.23 -1.85 -21.98
C ASP A 268 10.60 -2.45 -22.40
N SER A 269 11.10 -2.07 -23.58
CA SER A 269 12.34 -2.64 -24.15
C SER A 269 13.61 -2.23 -23.39
N ASP A 270 13.57 -1.17 -22.59
CA ASP A 270 14.60 -0.78 -21.62
C ASP A 270 14.87 -1.87 -20.57
N TYR A 271 13.86 -2.63 -20.16
CA TYR A 271 14.01 -3.77 -19.25
C TYR A 271 14.86 -4.88 -19.89
N LEU A 272 14.72 -5.16 -21.20
CA LEU A 272 15.60 -6.11 -21.90
C LEU A 272 17.05 -5.61 -21.89
N ALA A 273 17.26 -4.35 -22.18
CA ALA A 273 18.60 -3.76 -22.16
C ALA A 273 19.22 -3.84 -20.76
N GLN A 274 18.45 -3.54 -19.72
CA GLN A 274 18.91 -3.47 -18.34
C GLN A 274 19.16 -4.84 -17.72
N TYR A 275 18.22 -5.76 -17.87
CA TYR A 275 18.23 -7.03 -17.12
C TYR A 275 18.63 -8.24 -17.97
N CYS A 276 18.59 -8.14 -19.30
CA CYS A 276 18.94 -9.21 -20.22
C CYS A 276 20.07 -8.84 -21.21
N PRO A 277 21.06 -7.98 -20.85
CA PRO A 277 22.10 -7.56 -21.79
C PRO A 277 22.96 -8.74 -22.28
N GLN A 278 23.10 -9.82 -21.50
CA GLN A 278 23.82 -11.04 -21.87
C GLN A 278 23.13 -11.81 -23.01
N HIS A 279 21.87 -11.51 -23.30
CA HIS A 279 21.11 -12.14 -24.38
C HIS A 279 20.87 -11.15 -25.54
N PHE A 280 21.68 -10.10 -25.65
CA PHE A 280 21.52 -8.99 -26.62
C PHE A 280 21.24 -9.50 -28.04
N ASP A 281 22.07 -10.39 -28.57
CA ASP A 281 21.94 -10.95 -29.92
C ASP A 281 20.63 -11.72 -30.17
N LYS A 282 19.89 -12.09 -29.13
CA LYS A 282 18.63 -12.83 -29.26
C LYS A 282 17.41 -11.91 -29.25
N TRP A 283 17.50 -10.80 -28.50
CA TRP A 283 16.34 -9.94 -28.35
C TRP A 283 16.44 -8.62 -29.12
N PHE A 284 17.63 -8.12 -29.42
CA PHE A 284 17.72 -6.81 -30.03
C PHE A 284 17.19 -6.81 -31.48
N ASP A 285 16.13 -6.06 -31.69
CA ASP A 285 15.54 -5.79 -33.00
C ASP A 285 15.37 -4.28 -33.14
N PRO A 286 16.14 -3.62 -34.04
CA PRO A 286 16.11 -2.17 -34.21
C PRO A 286 14.77 -1.61 -34.72
N GLU A 287 13.88 -2.47 -35.25
CA GLU A 287 12.55 -2.06 -35.70
C GLU A 287 11.48 -2.20 -34.61
N LYS A 288 11.77 -2.97 -33.53
CA LYS A 288 10.85 -3.18 -32.41
C LYS A 288 11.26 -2.39 -31.16
N TYR A 289 12.58 -2.12 -30.97
CA TYR A 289 13.10 -1.41 -29.80
C TYR A 289 12.54 0.01 -29.73
N ASP A 290 12.07 0.41 -28.54
CA ASP A 290 11.64 1.79 -28.28
C ASP A 290 12.88 2.69 -28.08
N TRP A 291 13.23 3.44 -29.12
CA TRP A 291 14.42 4.28 -29.14
C TRP A 291 14.38 5.46 -28.16
N ASN A 292 13.23 5.79 -27.57
CA ASN A 292 13.16 6.73 -26.46
C ASN A 292 13.97 6.26 -25.25
N TYR A 293 14.29 4.95 -25.20
CA TYR A 293 15.13 4.34 -24.16
C TYR A 293 16.55 4.02 -24.65
N SER A 294 17.03 4.67 -25.70
CA SER A 294 18.36 4.37 -26.27
C SER A 294 19.53 4.62 -25.30
N GLY A 295 19.35 5.49 -24.30
CA GLY A 295 20.29 5.66 -23.19
C GLY A 295 20.56 4.37 -22.39
N TYR A 296 19.57 3.47 -22.30
CA TYR A 296 19.72 2.15 -21.66
C TYR A 296 20.63 1.22 -22.49
N LEU A 297 20.54 1.27 -23.83
CA LEU A 297 21.48 0.55 -24.71
C LEU A 297 22.91 1.04 -24.47
N ALA A 298 23.13 2.34 -24.43
CA ALA A 298 24.44 2.90 -24.13
C ALA A 298 24.96 2.40 -22.77
N LYS A 299 24.12 2.42 -21.73
CA LYS A 299 24.52 2.06 -20.36
C LYS A 299 24.77 0.57 -20.16
N TYR A 300 23.88 -0.27 -20.65
CA TYR A 300 23.90 -1.71 -20.32
C TYR A 300 24.44 -2.59 -21.45
N CYS A 301 24.33 -2.13 -22.72
CA CYS A 301 24.72 -2.85 -23.91
C CYS A 301 25.89 -2.20 -24.65
N SER A 302 26.73 -1.41 -23.95
CA SER A 302 27.87 -0.70 -24.55
C SER A 302 28.89 -1.62 -25.23
N LYS A 303 28.97 -2.88 -24.82
CA LYS A 303 29.84 -3.93 -25.43
C LYS A 303 29.40 -4.29 -26.86
N ASP A 304 28.13 -4.12 -27.14
CA ASP A 304 27.51 -4.42 -28.44
C ASP A 304 27.26 -3.14 -29.25
N PHE A 305 27.98 -2.05 -28.94
CA PHE A 305 27.79 -0.72 -29.53
C PHE A 305 27.64 -0.74 -31.05
N ASP A 306 28.54 -1.43 -31.78
CA ASP A 306 28.53 -1.52 -33.22
C ASP A 306 27.30 -2.23 -33.81
N LYS A 307 26.53 -2.96 -32.99
CA LYS A 307 25.34 -3.67 -33.42
C LYS A 307 24.07 -2.83 -33.28
N TRP A 308 24.04 -1.96 -32.29
CA TRP A 308 22.82 -1.21 -31.99
C TRP A 308 22.89 0.28 -32.34
N PHE A 309 24.09 0.90 -32.34
CA PHE A 309 24.14 2.34 -32.53
C PHE A 309 23.73 2.76 -33.92
N ASP A 310 22.65 3.50 -34.01
CA ASP A 310 22.14 4.16 -35.20
C ASP A 310 21.92 5.65 -34.89
N PRO A 311 22.72 6.57 -35.48
CA PRO A 311 22.63 8.00 -35.19
C PRO A 311 21.30 8.65 -35.61
N GLU A 312 20.52 7.99 -36.47
CA GLU A 312 19.21 8.50 -36.92
C GLU A 312 18.06 8.02 -36.02
N LYS A 313 18.27 6.93 -35.23
CA LYS A 313 17.29 6.38 -34.31
C LYS A 313 17.57 6.77 -32.85
N TYR A 314 18.85 7.01 -32.51
CA TYR A 314 19.27 7.33 -31.13
C TYR A 314 18.61 8.62 -30.62
N ASP A 315 18.06 8.58 -29.42
CA ASP A 315 17.54 9.76 -28.73
C ASP A 315 18.69 10.61 -28.19
N TRP A 316 19.00 11.71 -28.88
CA TRP A 316 20.11 12.59 -28.56
C TRP A 316 19.89 13.43 -27.29
N GLU A 317 18.68 13.46 -26.73
CA GLU A 317 18.45 14.01 -25.39
C GLU A 317 19.20 13.19 -24.33
N ASP A 318 19.49 11.91 -24.62
CA ASP A 318 20.29 11.01 -23.78
C ASP A 318 21.79 10.96 -24.17
N SER A 319 22.30 11.95 -24.93
CA SER A 319 23.67 11.96 -25.44
C SER A 319 24.75 11.90 -24.33
N TYR A 320 24.43 12.30 -23.11
CA TYR A 320 25.28 12.11 -21.93
C TYR A 320 25.60 10.64 -21.67
N SER A 321 24.67 9.73 -21.94
CA SER A 321 24.85 8.28 -21.77
C SER A 321 25.92 7.73 -22.74
N LEU A 322 25.98 8.24 -23.98
CA LEU A 322 27.05 7.91 -24.92
C LEU A 322 28.42 8.37 -24.40
N ALA A 323 28.47 9.58 -23.88
CA ALA A 323 29.71 10.11 -23.31
C ALA A 323 30.18 9.26 -22.12
N GLU A 324 29.29 8.88 -21.21
CA GLU A 324 29.60 8.16 -19.98
C GLU A 324 29.97 6.69 -20.24
N TYR A 325 29.14 5.98 -21.02
CA TYR A 325 29.27 4.53 -21.16
C TYR A 325 29.93 4.06 -22.44
N CYS A 326 29.91 4.89 -23.51
CA CYS A 326 30.45 4.56 -24.82
C CYS A 326 31.63 5.46 -25.23
N SER A 327 32.38 6.02 -24.26
CA SER A 327 33.51 6.91 -24.53
C SER A 327 34.60 6.29 -25.39
N LYS A 328 34.78 4.95 -25.35
CA LYS A 328 35.73 4.22 -26.21
C LYS A 328 35.37 4.27 -27.69
N ASP A 329 34.10 4.41 -27.99
CA ASP A 329 33.56 4.48 -29.33
C ASP A 329 33.28 5.92 -29.77
N PHE A 330 33.92 6.91 -29.11
CA PHE A 330 33.71 8.35 -29.29
C PHE A 330 33.70 8.75 -30.79
N ASP A 331 34.67 8.27 -31.55
CA ASP A 331 34.81 8.61 -32.97
C ASP A 331 33.66 8.09 -33.86
N LYS A 332 32.88 7.13 -33.37
CA LYS A 332 31.75 6.56 -34.10
C LYS A 332 30.44 7.32 -33.82
N TRP A 333 30.30 7.79 -32.59
CA TRP A 333 29.03 8.40 -32.18
C TRP A 333 29.07 9.93 -32.10
N PHE A 334 30.23 10.56 -31.89
CA PHE A 334 30.24 11.99 -31.61
C PHE A 334 29.88 12.80 -32.87
N ASP A 335 28.70 13.42 -32.81
CA ASP A 335 28.20 14.39 -33.75
C ASP A 335 27.96 15.73 -33.03
N PRO A 336 28.72 16.79 -33.34
CA PRO A 336 28.58 18.09 -32.69
C PRO A 336 27.26 18.81 -32.96
N GLU A 337 26.52 18.41 -34.00
CA GLU A 337 25.23 18.99 -34.38
C GLU A 337 24.08 18.29 -33.64
N LYS A 338 24.27 17.03 -33.21
CA LYS A 338 23.27 16.21 -32.51
C LYS A 338 23.49 16.18 -31.00
N PHE A 339 24.76 16.30 -30.56
CA PHE A 339 25.10 16.23 -29.12
C PHE A 339 24.45 17.38 -28.33
N ASP A 340 23.78 17.04 -27.23
CA ASP A 340 23.21 18.03 -26.32
C ASP A 340 24.32 18.68 -25.45
N TRP A 341 24.65 19.92 -25.77
CA TRP A 341 25.72 20.67 -25.14
C TRP A 341 25.47 21.06 -23.68
N ASP A 342 24.27 20.89 -23.17
CA ASP A 342 23.97 21.04 -21.75
C ASP A 342 24.69 19.98 -20.92
N TYR A 343 25.08 18.86 -21.56
CA TYR A 343 25.87 17.78 -20.97
C TYR A 343 27.38 17.87 -21.23
N LEU A 344 27.92 19.04 -21.49
CA LEU A 344 29.36 19.25 -21.71
C LEU A 344 30.24 18.71 -20.57
N ASN A 345 29.75 18.71 -19.35
CA ASN A 345 30.46 18.15 -18.18
C ASN A 345 30.73 16.64 -18.35
N TYR A 346 29.87 15.89 -19.02
CA TYR A 346 30.10 14.46 -19.32
C TYR A 346 31.24 14.28 -20.32
N LEU A 347 31.30 15.09 -21.37
CA LEU A 347 32.44 15.07 -22.30
C LEU A 347 33.74 15.40 -21.59
N ASN A 348 33.77 16.40 -20.69
CA ASN A 348 34.94 16.75 -19.91
C ASN A 348 35.38 15.60 -18.99
N THR A 349 34.43 14.86 -18.42
CA THR A 349 34.68 13.81 -17.46
C THR A 349 35.10 12.51 -18.13
N TYR A 350 34.31 12.05 -19.07
CA TYR A 350 34.41 10.69 -19.63
C TYR A 350 35.13 10.64 -20.97
N CYS A 351 35.12 11.75 -21.74
CA CYS A 351 35.72 11.85 -23.06
C CYS A 351 36.90 12.85 -23.08
N SER A 352 37.59 13.02 -21.96
CA SER A 352 38.68 13.98 -21.82
C SER A 352 39.88 13.72 -22.77
N GLU A 353 40.14 12.45 -23.10
CA GLU A 353 41.14 12.03 -24.09
C GLU A 353 40.84 12.51 -25.50
N HIS A 354 39.55 12.71 -25.83
CA HIS A 354 39.06 13.23 -27.09
C HIS A 354 38.84 14.75 -27.10
N LYS A 355 39.33 15.47 -26.08
CA LYS A 355 39.09 16.92 -25.91
C LYS A 355 39.39 17.75 -27.12
N ASN A 356 40.48 17.43 -27.87
CA ASN A 356 40.90 18.16 -29.07
C ASN A 356 39.87 18.03 -30.21
N LYS A 357 39.05 16.97 -30.19
CA LYS A 357 38.05 16.72 -31.23
C LYS A 357 36.75 17.49 -30.98
N TRP A 358 36.25 17.49 -29.73
CA TRP A 358 34.98 18.12 -29.42
C TRP A 358 35.06 19.58 -28.95
N LYS A 359 36.21 20.02 -28.35
CA LYS A 359 36.37 21.39 -27.77
C LYS A 359 36.11 22.50 -28.79
N LYS A 360 36.45 22.31 -30.06
CA LYS A 360 36.28 23.31 -31.13
C LYS A 360 34.83 23.61 -31.46
N TYR A 361 33.90 22.70 -31.09
CA TYR A 361 32.45 22.82 -31.34
C TYR A 361 31.68 23.32 -30.13
N ALA A 362 32.29 23.25 -28.92
CA ALA A 362 31.63 23.65 -27.70
C ALA A 362 31.22 25.14 -27.73
N PRO A 363 30.00 25.45 -27.20
CA PRO A 363 29.49 26.82 -27.17
C PRO A 363 30.45 27.79 -26.45
N LYS A 364 30.62 28.99 -27.05
CA LYS A 364 31.51 30.02 -26.48
C LYS A 364 30.98 30.46 -25.11
N GLY A 365 31.82 30.34 -24.05
CA GLY A 365 31.50 30.77 -22.68
C GLY A 365 31.20 29.62 -21.72
N VAL A 366 31.06 28.37 -22.18
CA VAL A 366 30.80 27.20 -21.33
C VAL A 366 32.09 26.47 -20.92
N ILE A 367 33.18 26.71 -21.66
CA ILE A 367 34.52 26.16 -21.31
C ILE A 367 35.25 27.20 -20.46
N LYS A 368 35.40 26.95 -19.17
CA LYS A 368 36.35 27.63 -18.29
C LYS A 368 37.71 26.97 -18.33
#